data_8c25dbe7c859c1769d01ebc237548048
#
_entry.id   8c25dbe7c859c1769d01ebc237548048
#
_cell.length_a   1.000
_cell.length_b   1.000
_cell.length_c   1.000
_cell.angle_alpha   90.00
_cell.angle_beta   90.00
_cell.angle_gamma   90.00
#
_symmetry.space_group_name_H-M   'P 1'
#
loop_
_entity.id
_entity.type
_entity.pdbx_description
1 polymer ?
#
loop_
_entity_poly.entity_id
_entity_poly.type
_entity_poly.pdbx_seq_one_letter_code
_entity_poly.pdbx_strand_id
1 'polypeptide(L)'
;MVMGQAVLPRFAWSVPTASHPQPPSVPAVGAMRPAARTVLHASASLPPALTDRLPPALATALSNALTARATGQSEIEEIRLRAGRYVTLTVDGENLTTDLRLDGDDLSDVLSALCGGSLYAYSQDIAQGFLTLPGGIRVGVAGRAACEEGRVLGLRSVTGLCIRLPHPHRSVGDRIVRLVRDSLAAGSPRGLLLYGAPGVGKTTLLRGVAVGLASPPTPLRTVLVDSRAELCYGTDDPGLCLDVLVGYPRALGVEIATRTLSAQVILCDEIGDCTEAMALVEAHHGGVPLVASAHAADCAELLHRTGLRLLHEARLFSAYVGLTRDGAGGFRYRITQWDVAEAEIAGH
;
A
#
# COMPACT_ATOMS: atom_id res chain seq x y z
N MET A 1 -69.54 1.71 -7.95
CA MET A 1 -68.62 1.22 -6.97
C MET A 1 -67.29 1.91 -7.23
N VAL A 2 -67.06 3.06 -6.55
CA VAL A 2 -65.95 3.98 -6.81
C VAL A 2 -64.87 3.69 -5.81
N MET A 3 -63.68 3.28 -6.27
CA MET A 3 -62.51 3.10 -5.42
C MET A 3 -61.86 4.45 -5.13
N GLY A 4 -61.79 4.80 -3.83
CA GLY A 4 -61.15 6.02 -3.38
C GLY A 4 -59.63 5.91 -3.44
N GLN A 5 -59.02 6.94 -3.99
CA GLN A 5 -57.58 7.16 -3.91
C GLN A 5 -57.20 7.64 -2.52
N ALA A 6 -56.26 6.92 -1.87
CA ALA A 6 -55.65 7.35 -0.62
C ALA A 6 -54.58 8.41 -0.88
N VAL A 7 -54.80 9.61 -0.35
CA VAL A 7 -53.85 10.73 -0.38
C VAL A 7 -52.93 10.56 0.82
N LEU A 8 -51.64 10.41 0.53
CA LEU A 8 -50.57 10.40 1.56
C LEU A 8 -50.30 11.82 2.05
N PRO A 9 -50.09 12.05 3.36
CA PRO A 9 -49.83 13.36 3.92
C PRO A 9 -48.41 13.84 3.52
N ARG A 10 -48.32 15.07 2.99
CA ARG A 10 -47.06 15.80 2.77
C ARG A 10 -46.54 16.25 4.13
N PHE A 11 -45.40 15.69 4.56
CA PHE A 11 -44.60 16.25 5.65
C PHE A 11 -43.89 17.52 5.18
N ALA A 12 -44.31 18.68 5.70
CA ALA A 12 -43.60 19.93 5.54
C ALA A 12 -42.53 20.00 6.63
N TRP A 13 -41.27 19.98 6.18
CA TRP A 13 -40.14 20.29 7.07
C TRP A 13 -40.01 21.81 7.17
N SER A 14 -40.35 22.39 8.32
CA SER A 14 -39.97 23.74 8.65
C SER A 14 -38.52 23.77 9.12
N VAL A 15 -37.62 24.36 8.32
CA VAL A 15 -36.23 24.61 8.69
C VAL A 15 -36.19 25.82 9.65
N PRO A 16 -35.68 25.67 10.88
CA PRO A 16 -35.46 26.84 11.74
C PRO A 16 -34.33 27.68 11.13
N THR A 17 -34.57 28.96 10.91
CA THR A 17 -33.54 29.95 10.59
C THR A 17 -32.66 30.17 11.80
N ALA A 18 -31.60 29.38 11.93
CA ALA A 18 -30.53 29.65 12.89
C ALA A 18 -29.61 30.72 12.29
N SER A 19 -29.43 31.81 13.03
CA SER A 19 -28.42 32.84 12.75
C SER A 19 -27.05 32.19 12.67
N HIS A 20 -26.39 32.26 11.51
CA HIS A 20 -25.00 31.78 11.35
C HIS A 20 -24.07 32.65 12.23
N PRO A 21 -23.29 32.02 13.12
CA PRO A 21 -22.15 32.69 13.72
C PRO A 21 -21.11 32.96 12.61
N GLN A 22 -20.57 34.17 12.55
CA GLN A 22 -19.46 34.48 11.65
C GLN A 22 -18.30 33.52 11.92
N PRO A 23 -17.66 32.95 10.84
CA PRO A 23 -16.48 32.15 11.04
C PRO A 23 -15.36 32.97 11.66
N PRO A 24 -14.55 32.41 12.57
CA PRO A 24 -13.40 33.07 13.12
C PRO A 24 -12.44 33.47 12.00
N SER A 25 -11.91 34.70 12.07
CA SER A 25 -10.92 35.22 11.14
C SER A 25 -9.70 34.30 11.12
N VAL A 26 -9.47 33.62 9.97
CA VAL A 26 -8.27 32.83 9.74
C VAL A 26 -7.07 33.77 9.73
N PRO A 27 -6.04 33.57 10.57
CA PRO A 27 -4.82 34.37 10.47
C PRO A 27 -4.20 34.17 9.10
N ALA A 28 -3.75 35.27 8.48
CA ALA A 28 -3.09 35.24 7.17
C ALA A 28 -1.95 34.21 7.19
N VAL A 29 -2.07 33.18 6.33
CA VAL A 29 -1.00 32.22 6.12
C VAL A 29 0.18 32.99 5.56
N GLY A 30 1.21 33.18 6.39
CA GLY A 30 2.48 33.78 5.98
C GLY A 30 3.00 33.00 4.77
N ALA A 31 3.45 33.74 3.74
CA ALA A 31 3.99 33.18 2.52
C ALA A 31 5.06 32.12 2.87
N MET A 32 4.73 30.85 2.65
CA MET A 32 5.68 29.75 2.76
C MET A 32 6.80 30.02 1.74
N ARG A 33 7.99 30.35 2.25
CA ARG A 33 9.21 30.37 1.43
C ARG A 33 9.40 28.95 0.89
N PRO A 34 9.67 28.78 -0.41
CA PRO A 34 10.04 27.46 -0.93
C PRO A 34 11.31 27.01 -0.19
N ALA A 35 11.20 25.88 0.51
CA ALA A 35 12.36 25.26 1.14
C ALA A 35 13.41 25.00 0.07
N ALA A 36 14.61 25.53 0.25
CA ALA A 36 15.73 25.25 -0.62
C ALA A 36 15.93 23.72 -0.65
N ARG A 37 15.84 23.14 -1.82
CA ARG A 37 16.04 21.72 -2.08
C ARG A 37 17.50 21.40 -1.82
N THR A 38 17.86 21.15 -0.57
CA THR A 38 19.10 20.45 -0.25
C THR A 38 18.85 19.00 -0.67
N VAL A 39 19.58 18.55 -1.69
CA VAL A 39 19.70 17.12 -1.99
C VAL A 39 20.50 16.53 -0.83
N LEU A 40 19.81 16.19 0.24
CA LEU A 40 20.37 15.39 1.31
C LEU A 40 20.63 14.02 0.71
N HIS A 41 21.89 13.65 0.56
CA HIS A 41 22.27 12.25 0.43
C HIS A 41 21.71 11.55 1.66
N ALA A 42 20.65 10.75 1.45
CA ALA A 42 20.00 10.05 2.53
C ALA A 42 20.98 9.01 3.09
N SER A 43 21.59 9.34 4.23
CA SER A 43 22.19 8.32 5.10
C SER A 43 21.08 7.40 5.58
N ALA A 44 21.37 6.12 5.82
CA ALA A 44 20.43 5.18 6.38
C ALA A 44 19.83 5.76 7.66
N SER A 45 18.53 6.05 7.64
CA SER A 45 17.81 6.60 8.78
C SER A 45 16.55 5.77 9.02
N LEU A 46 16.17 5.67 10.28
CA LEU A 46 14.90 5.04 10.66
C LEU A 46 13.73 5.87 10.10
N PRO A 47 12.67 5.21 9.59
CA PRO A 47 11.46 5.92 9.17
C PRO A 47 10.85 6.72 10.34
N PRO A 48 10.36 7.95 10.12
CA PRO A 48 9.72 8.75 11.17
C PRO A 48 8.58 8.01 11.88
N ALA A 49 7.76 7.28 11.11
CA ALA A 49 6.66 6.47 11.65
C ALA A 49 7.11 5.42 12.68
N LEU A 50 8.36 4.97 12.63
CA LEU A 50 8.95 4.08 13.61
C LEU A 50 9.65 4.87 14.71
N THR A 51 10.47 5.87 14.36
CA THR A 51 11.27 6.65 15.33
C THR A 51 10.40 7.29 16.39
N ASP A 52 9.23 7.85 15.99
CA ASP A 52 8.29 8.51 16.89
C ASP A 52 7.60 7.54 17.87
N ARG A 53 7.74 6.25 17.65
CA ARG A 53 7.11 5.19 18.45
C ARG A 53 8.10 4.32 19.23
N LEU A 54 9.39 4.48 19.00
CA LEU A 54 10.41 3.75 19.73
C LEU A 54 10.81 4.45 21.02
N PRO A 55 11.10 3.70 22.12
CA PRO A 55 11.74 4.26 23.28
C PRO A 55 13.05 4.97 22.91
N PRO A 56 13.37 6.12 23.52
CA PRO A 56 14.53 6.96 23.14
C PRO A 56 15.86 6.20 23.16
N ALA A 57 16.07 5.33 24.15
CA ALA A 57 17.28 4.54 24.27
C ALA A 57 17.45 3.58 23.08
N LEU A 58 16.37 2.91 22.65
CA LEU A 58 16.38 2.02 21.49
C LEU A 58 16.62 2.80 20.19
N ALA A 59 15.91 3.91 19.98
CA ALA A 59 16.09 4.76 18.82
C ALA A 59 17.54 5.29 18.70
N THR A 60 18.15 5.66 19.83
CA THR A 60 19.55 6.11 19.87
C THR A 60 20.52 4.98 19.54
N ALA A 61 20.35 3.80 20.12
CA ALA A 61 21.23 2.65 19.84
C ALA A 61 21.17 2.22 18.37
N LEU A 62 19.97 2.19 17.78
CA LEU A 62 19.77 1.91 16.36
C LEU A 62 20.46 2.96 15.46
N SER A 63 20.26 4.24 15.77
CA SER A 63 20.88 5.35 15.02
C SER A 63 22.39 5.33 15.09
N ASN A 64 22.98 5.01 16.25
CA ASN A 64 24.43 4.87 16.43
C ASN A 64 24.98 3.71 15.59
N ALA A 65 24.32 2.56 15.59
CA ALA A 65 24.73 1.40 14.80
C ALA A 65 24.69 1.69 13.30
N LEU A 66 23.72 2.45 12.85
CA LEU A 66 23.61 2.88 11.44
C LEU A 66 24.71 3.90 11.07
N THR A 67 24.96 4.89 11.92
CA THR A 67 25.97 5.92 11.68
C THR A 67 27.38 5.32 11.63
N ALA A 68 27.69 4.32 12.44
CA ALA A 68 28.97 3.63 12.45
C ALA A 68 29.29 2.91 11.12
N ARG A 69 28.26 2.63 10.30
CA ARG A 69 28.41 1.92 9.01
C ARG A 69 28.19 2.81 7.77
N ALA A 70 27.82 4.07 7.92
CA ALA A 70 27.38 4.93 6.81
C ALA A 70 28.42 5.03 5.68
N THR A 71 28.34 4.14 4.70
CA THR A 71 28.98 4.22 3.40
C THR A 71 27.92 4.33 2.30
N GLY A 72 27.28 5.49 2.18
CA GLY A 72 26.31 5.71 1.10
C GLY A 72 24.84 5.43 1.46
N GLN A 73 24.05 5.06 0.48
CA GLN A 73 22.62 4.75 0.61
C GLN A 73 22.46 3.30 1.12
N SER A 74 22.46 3.10 2.44
CA SER A 74 22.20 1.78 3.04
C SER A 74 20.74 1.66 3.43
N GLU A 75 20.11 0.51 3.15
CA GLU A 75 18.70 0.24 3.44
C GLU A 75 18.56 -0.72 4.63
N ILE A 76 17.76 -0.31 5.63
CA ILE A 76 17.46 -1.14 6.78
C ILE A 76 16.30 -2.07 6.44
N GLU A 77 16.53 -3.38 6.48
CA GLU A 77 15.52 -4.38 6.14
C GLU A 77 14.71 -4.83 7.34
N GLU A 78 15.39 -5.07 8.45
CA GLU A 78 14.80 -5.69 9.62
C GLU A 78 15.49 -5.25 10.90
N ILE A 79 14.72 -5.11 11.98
CA ILE A 79 15.20 -4.92 13.34
C ILE A 79 14.66 -6.07 14.17
N ARG A 80 15.54 -6.79 14.86
CA ARG A 80 15.17 -7.89 15.76
C ARG A 80 15.48 -7.58 17.20
N LEU A 81 14.46 -7.61 18.02
CA LEU A 81 14.48 -7.48 19.47
C LEU A 81 14.15 -8.84 20.07
N ARG A 82 14.97 -9.31 21.02
CA ARG A 82 14.76 -10.58 21.71
C ARG A 82 15.12 -10.43 23.18
N ALA A 83 14.27 -10.94 24.06
CA ALA A 83 14.49 -10.87 25.50
C ALA A 83 15.85 -11.45 25.91
N GLY A 84 16.63 -10.66 26.64
CA GLY A 84 17.95 -11.02 27.14
C GLY A 84 19.06 -11.10 26.08
N ARG A 85 18.81 -10.68 24.84
CA ARG A 85 19.80 -10.68 23.74
C ARG A 85 20.07 -9.29 23.24
N TYR A 86 21.19 -9.10 22.56
CA TYR A 86 21.50 -7.85 21.87
C TYR A 86 20.52 -7.59 20.71
N VAL A 87 20.15 -6.34 20.56
CA VAL A 87 19.36 -5.88 19.42
C VAL A 87 20.18 -6.05 18.14
N THR A 88 19.57 -6.58 17.10
CA THR A 88 20.21 -6.77 15.80
C THR A 88 19.43 -6.06 14.69
N LEU A 89 20.17 -5.50 13.71
CA LEU A 89 19.61 -4.93 12.49
C LEU A 89 20.11 -5.71 11.29
N THR A 90 19.28 -5.85 10.26
CA THR A 90 19.72 -6.28 8.93
C THR A 90 19.75 -5.04 8.04
N VAL A 91 20.91 -4.75 7.47
CA VAL A 91 21.16 -3.60 6.59
C VAL A 91 21.90 -4.12 5.35
N ASP A 92 21.33 -3.90 4.17
CA ASP A 92 21.87 -4.39 2.88
C ASP A 92 22.19 -5.90 2.90
N GLY A 93 21.32 -6.70 3.54
CA GLY A 93 21.48 -8.15 3.69
C GLY A 93 22.46 -8.59 4.79
N GLU A 94 23.13 -7.68 5.48
CA GLU A 94 24.10 -8.01 6.55
C GLU A 94 23.51 -7.71 7.93
N ASN A 95 23.80 -8.60 8.89
CA ASN A 95 23.34 -8.46 10.26
C ASN A 95 24.33 -7.65 11.09
N LEU A 96 23.88 -6.55 11.65
CA LEU A 96 24.60 -5.71 12.62
C LEU A 96 24.07 -5.98 14.02
N THR A 97 24.94 -6.00 14.99
CA THR A 97 24.57 -6.14 16.40
C THR A 97 24.89 -4.84 17.13
N THR A 98 23.93 -4.35 17.92
CA THR A 98 24.14 -3.20 18.80
C THR A 98 24.71 -3.66 20.14
N ASP A 99 25.06 -2.71 20.98
CA ASP A 99 25.45 -2.93 22.38
C ASP A 99 24.25 -2.94 23.35
N LEU A 100 23.03 -2.66 22.86
CA LEU A 100 21.81 -2.62 23.65
C LEU A 100 21.21 -4.00 23.82
N ARG A 101 20.88 -4.35 25.08
CA ARG A 101 20.10 -5.54 25.43
C ARG A 101 18.78 -5.11 26.03
N LEU A 102 17.72 -5.83 25.67
CA LEU A 102 16.37 -5.61 26.19
C LEU A 102 15.92 -6.85 26.94
N ASP A 103 15.19 -6.68 28.02
CA ASP A 103 14.53 -7.78 28.73
C ASP A 103 13.08 -7.97 28.26
N GLY A 104 12.28 -8.78 28.98
CA GLY A 104 10.90 -9.06 28.62
C GLY A 104 9.96 -7.88 28.87
N ASP A 105 10.24 -7.09 29.89
CA ASP A 105 9.46 -5.92 30.26
C ASP A 105 9.73 -4.80 29.27
N ASP A 106 11.00 -4.57 28.90
CA ASP A 106 11.39 -3.65 27.83
C ASP A 106 10.67 -3.97 26.51
N LEU A 107 10.58 -5.26 26.14
CA LEU A 107 9.88 -5.67 24.92
C LEU A 107 8.38 -5.40 24.98
N SER A 108 7.78 -5.53 26.16
CA SER A 108 6.36 -5.22 26.37
C SER A 108 6.11 -3.72 26.26
N ASP A 109 7.02 -2.91 26.76
CA ASP A 109 6.97 -1.45 26.65
C ASP A 109 7.17 -1.00 25.18
N VAL A 110 8.12 -1.61 24.47
CA VAL A 110 8.29 -1.36 23.02
C VAL A 110 7.01 -1.72 22.25
N LEU A 111 6.42 -2.89 22.50
CA LEU A 111 5.18 -3.29 21.83
C LEU A 111 4.04 -2.30 22.13
N SER A 112 3.90 -1.89 23.39
CA SER A 112 2.89 -0.89 23.79
C SER A 112 3.10 0.45 23.08
N ALA A 113 4.35 0.92 23.00
CA ALA A 113 4.69 2.16 22.32
C ALA A 113 4.43 2.08 20.80
N LEU A 114 4.76 0.94 20.17
CA LEU A 114 4.43 0.68 18.75
C LEU A 114 2.92 0.73 18.49
N CYS A 115 2.11 0.25 19.44
CA CYS A 115 0.64 0.31 19.38
C CYS A 115 0.06 1.70 19.77
N GLY A 116 0.90 2.71 20.00
CA GLY A 116 0.45 4.04 20.45
C GLY A 116 -0.22 4.02 21.84
N GLY A 117 0.20 3.10 22.71
CA GLY A 117 -0.34 2.91 24.06
C GLY A 117 -1.65 2.10 24.13
N SER A 118 -2.22 1.65 23.00
CA SER A 118 -3.47 0.92 22.95
C SER A 118 -3.30 -0.51 22.40
N LEU A 119 -2.81 -1.42 23.24
CA LEU A 119 -2.68 -2.85 22.88
C LEU A 119 -4.03 -3.49 22.53
N TYR A 120 -5.13 -2.96 23.08
CA TYR A 120 -6.46 -3.48 22.82
C TYR A 120 -6.89 -3.30 21.35
N ALA A 121 -6.53 -2.18 20.74
CA ALA A 121 -6.82 -1.91 19.34
C ALA A 121 -6.17 -2.91 18.36
N TYR A 122 -5.06 -3.53 18.79
CA TYR A 122 -4.29 -4.50 18.01
C TYR A 122 -4.40 -5.94 18.56
N SER A 123 -5.33 -6.19 19.48
CA SER A 123 -5.42 -7.49 20.19
C SER A 123 -5.62 -8.68 19.24
N GLN A 124 -6.40 -8.53 18.19
CA GLN A 124 -6.63 -9.59 17.19
C GLN A 124 -5.38 -9.88 16.37
N ASP A 125 -4.68 -8.85 15.93
CA ASP A 125 -3.45 -8.97 15.14
C ASP A 125 -2.34 -9.59 15.99
N ILE A 126 -2.17 -9.13 17.24
CA ILE A 126 -1.20 -9.67 18.19
C ILE A 126 -1.49 -11.15 18.47
N ALA A 127 -2.76 -11.56 18.57
CA ALA A 127 -3.14 -12.96 18.73
C ALA A 127 -2.76 -13.80 17.49
N GLN A 128 -2.70 -13.20 16.30
CA GLN A 128 -2.21 -13.81 15.06
C GLN A 128 -0.68 -13.76 14.92
N GLY A 129 0.02 -13.13 15.87
CA GLY A 129 1.47 -13.05 15.91
C GLY A 129 2.11 -11.91 15.10
N PHE A 130 1.33 -10.94 14.64
CA PHE A 130 1.85 -9.78 13.93
C PHE A 130 0.99 -8.54 14.14
N LEU A 131 1.54 -7.38 13.81
CA LEU A 131 0.79 -6.14 13.64
C LEU A 131 1.41 -5.32 12.51
N THR A 132 0.62 -4.43 11.94
CA THR A 132 1.06 -3.53 10.88
C THR A 132 0.95 -2.09 11.36
N LEU A 133 2.07 -1.34 11.26
CA LEU A 133 2.13 0.07 11.63
C LEU A 133 1.98 0.96 10.39
N PRO A 134 1.67 2.25 10.57
CA PRO A 134 1.72 3.23 9.50
C PRO A 134 3.05 3.19 8.74
N GLY A 135 3.04 3.49 7.44
CA GLY A 135 4.22 3.36 6.59
C GLY A 135 4.57 1.92 6.23
N GLY A 136 3.73 0.97 6.61
CA GLY A 136 3.81 -0.44 6.25
C GLY A 136 4.86 -1.27 6.92
N ILE A 137 5.27 -0.80 8.02
CA ILE A 137 6.15 -1.52 8.90
C ILE A 137 5.39 -2.71 9.46
N ARG A 138 5.88 -3.93 9.18
CA ARG A 138 5.33 -5.16 9.74
C ARG A 138 6.11 -5.56 10.98
N VAL A 139 5.40 -5.83 12.07
CA VAL A 139 6.00 -6.26 13.32
C VAL A 139 5.49 -7.67 13.64
N GLY A 140 6.37 -8.66 13.50
CA GLY A 140 6.12 -10.01 14.00
C GLY A 140 6.28 -10.01 15.51
N VAL A 141 5.32 -10.60 16.22
CA VAL A 141 5.30 -10.65 17.69
C VAL A 141 5.45 -12.09 18.13
N ALA A 142 6.54 -12.38 18.85
CA ALA A 142 6.80 -13.66 19.46
C ALA A 142 6.59 -13.60 20.98
N GLY A 143 5.97 -14.61 21.55
CA GLY A 143 5.68 -14.63 22.98
C GLY A 143 5.09 -15.93 23.45
N ARG A 144 4.69 -15.96 24.75
CA ARG A 144 3.95 -17.07 25.33
C ARG A 144 2.45 -16.80 25.16
N ALA A 145 1.77 -17.63 24.38
CA ALA A 145 0.35 -17.50 24.15
C ALA A 145 -0.48 -17.80 25.40
N ALA A 146 -1.56 -17.05 25.59
CA ALA A 146 -2.70 -17.40 26.43
C ALA A 146 -3.73 -18.09 25.54
N CYS A 147 -3.98 -19.38 25.79
CA CYS A 147 -4.92 -20.16 25.00
C CYS A 147 -6.09 -20.63 25.87
N GLU A 148 -7.28 -20.64 25.28
CA GLU A 148 -8.48 -21.24 25.85
C GLU A 148 -9.19 -22.04 24.74
N GLU A 149 -9.56 -23.28 25.00
CA GLU A 149 -10.22 -24.20 24.06
C GLU A 149 -9.52 -24.26 22.66
N GLY A 150 -8.18 -24.21 22.64
CA GLY A 150 -7.41 -24.25 21.40
C GLY A 150 -7.32 -22.92 20.62
N ARG A 151 -7.93 -21.86 21.15
CA ARG A 151 -7.83 -20.51 20.56
C ARG A 151 -6.83 -19.67 21.32
N VAL A 152 -6.02 -18.91 20.58
CA VAL A 152 -5.13 -17.91 21.14
C VAL A 152 -5.94 -16.68 21.49
N LEU A 153 -6.00 -16.33 22.79
CA LEU A 153 -6.68 -15.14 23.28
C LEU A 153 -5.76 -13.90 23.30
N GLY A 154 -4.44 -14.14 23.29
CA GLY A 154 -3.44 -13.09 23.37
C GLY A 154 -2.09 -13.65 23.84
N LEU A 155 -1.21 -12.76 24.30
CA LEU A 155 0.11 -13.12 24.81
C LEU A 155 0.19 -12.89 26.33
N ARG A 156 0.73 -13.86 27.05
CA ARG A 156 1.07 -13.71 28.48
C ARG A 156 2.37 -12.94 28.69
N SER A 157 3.29 -13.08 27.75
CA SER A 157 4.57 -12.36 27.76
C SER A 157 5.12 -12.27 26.35
N VAL A 158 5.79 -11.15 26.03
CA VAL A 158 6.51 -10.95 24.78
C VAL A 158 7.94 -11.41 24.94
N THR A 159 8.43 -12.23 24.02
CA THR A 159 9.80 -12.75 24.02
C THR A 159 10.64 -12.26 22.85
N GLY A 160 10.00 -11.67 21.84
CA GLY A 160 10.69 -11.12 20.69
C GLY A 160 9.77 -10.29 19.80
N LEU A 161 10.36 -9.30 19.13
CA LEU A 161 9.74 -8.50 18.09
C LEU A 161 10.64 -8.51 16.85
N CYS A 162 10.04 -8.71 15.69
CA CYS A 162 10.71 -8.66 14.39
C CYS A 162 10.09 -7.54 13.56
N ILE A 163 10.72 -6.38 13.57
CA ILE A 163 10.25 -5.19 12.87
C ILE A 163 10.84 -5.21 11.46
N ARG A 164 9.99 -5.42 10.45
CA ARG A 164 10.40 -5.40 9.04
C ARG A 164 10.04 -4.07 8.43
N LEU A 165 11.03 -3.45 7.81
CA LEU A 165 10.91 -2.16 7.15
C LEU A 165 10.62 -2.36 5.67
N PRO A 166 9.65 -1.66 5.10
CA PRO A 166 9.40 -1.74 3.67
C PRO A 166 10.53 -1.03 2.91
N HIS A 167 10.99 -1.65 1.83
CA HIS A 167 11.95 -1.03 0.93
C HIS A 167 11.22 -0.31 -0.20
N PRO A 168 11.36 1.01 -0.34
CA PRO A 168 10.88 1.70 -1.51
C PRO A 168 11.83 1.39 -2.67
N HIS A 169 11.56 0.35 -3.44
CA HIS A 169 12.23 0.12 -4.72
C HIS A 169 11.80 1.18 -5.73
N ARG A 170 12.31 2.41 -5.61
CA ARG A 170 11.91 3.58 -6.41
C ARG A 170 12.18 3.41 -7.92
N SER A 171 13.12 2.54 -8.31
CA SER A 171 13.41 2.24 -9.72
C SER A 171 12.65 1.03 -10.27
N VAL A 172 12.00 0.26 -9.40
CA VAL A 172 11.20 -0.88 -9.82
C VAL A 172 9.91 -0.37 -10.44
N GLY A 173 9.74 -0.60 -11.74
CA GLY A 173 8.53 -0.20 -12.44
C GLY A 173 8.69 0.96 -13.44
N ASP A 174 9.85 1.57 -13.58
CA ASP A 174 10.08 2.70 -14.50
C ASP A 174 9.62 2.43 -15.93
N ARG A 175 9.76 1.19 -16.41
CA ARG A 175 9.27 0.78 -17.72
C ARG A 175 7.73 0.83 -17.78
N ILE A 176 7.06 0.39 -16.74
CA ILE A 176 5.60 0.41 -16.63
C ILE A 176 5.10 1.84 -16.47
N VAL A 177 5.78 2.65 -15.66
CA VAL A 177 5.50 4.09 -15.51
C VAL A 177 5.52 4.78 -16.88
N ARG A 178 6.54 4.52 -17.70
CA ARG A 178 6.61 5.05 -19.06
C ARG A 178 5.45 4.59 -19.91
N LEU A 179 5.11 3.31 -19.92
CA LEU A 179 3.97 2.78 -20.70
C LEU A 179 2.65 3.45 -20.33
N VAL A 180 2.39 3.67 -19.03
CA VAL A 180 1.18 4.37 -18.59
C VAL A 180 1.20 5.82 -19.07
N ARG A 181 2.33 6.52 -18.93
CA ARG A 181 2.46 7.92 -19.37
C ARG A 181 2.31 8.07 -20.89
N ASP A 182 2.90 7.17 -21.66
CA ASP A 182 2.80 7.16 -23.12
C ASP A 182 1.35 6.91 -23.58
N SER A 183 0.64 5.99 -22.92
CA SER A 183 -0.79 5.73 -23.16
C SER A 183 -1.66 6.95 -22.89
N LEU A 184 -1.41 7.67 -21.80
CA LEU A 184 -2.09 8.93 -21.46
C LEU A 184 -1.79 10.02 -22.49
N ALA A 185 -0.53 10.17 -22.89
CA ALA A 185 -0.10 11.17 -23.89
C ALA A 185 -0.70 10.89 -25.28
N ALA A 186 -0.90 9.63 -25.63
CA ALA A 186 -1.54 9.22 -26.88
C ALA A 186 -3.06 9.43 -26.91
N GLY A 187 -3.66 9.93 -25.81
CA GLY A 187 -5.11 10.16 -25.70
C GLY A 187 -5.95 8.88 -25.71
N SER A 188 -5.34 7.72 -25.47
CA SER A 188 -6.02 6.44 -25.35
C SER A 188 -5.67 5.79 -23.99
N PRO A 189 -6.17 6.36 -22.90
CA PRO A 189 -5.81 5.95 -21.54
C PRO A 189 -6.43 4.58 -21.22
N ARG A 190 -5.73 3.52 -21.53
CA ARG A 190 -6.10 2.17 -21.14
C ARG A 190 -5.19 1.65 -20.07
N GLY A 191 -5.74 0.81 -19.19
CA GLY A 191 -5.01 0.21 -18.10
C GLY A 191 -4.00 -0.86 -18.50
N LEU A 192 -3.26 -1.35 -17.52
CA LEU A 192 -2.31 -2.45 -17.63
C LEU A 192 -2.63 -3.52 -16.59
N LEU A 193 -2.56 -4.80 -16.95
CA LEU A 193 -2.70 -5.90 -16.00
C LEU A 193 -1.35 -6.60 -15.81
N LEU A 194 -0.83 -6.54 -14.59
CA LEU A 194 0.39 -7.23 -14.18
C LEU A 194 0.05 -8.65 -13.76
N TYR A 195 0.73 -9.65 -14.30
CA TYR A 195 0.51 -11.03 -13.88
C TYR A 195 1.82 -11.79 -13.60
N GLY A 196 1.72 -12.86 -12.84
CA GLY A 196 2.85 -13.71 -12.48
C GLY A 196 2.53 -14.61 -11.29
N ALA A 197 3.40 -15.56 -11.02
CA ALA A 197 3.26 -16.49 -9.90
C ALA A 197 3.18 -15.78 -8.53
N PRO A 198 2.62 -16.42 -7.49
CA PRO A 198 2.71 -15.91 -6.12
C PRO A 198 4.17 -15.64 -5.72
N GLY A 199 4.39 -14.55 -4.98
CA GLY A 199 5.72 -14.19 -4.47
C GLY A 199 6.72 -13.65 -5.50
N VAL A 200 6.37 -13.55 -6.80
CA VAL A 200 7.29 -13.05 -7.83
C VAL A 200 7.62 -11.56 -7.68
N GLY A 201 6.82 -10.80 -6.91
CA GLY A 201 7.04 -9.37 -6.64
C GLY A 201 6.05 -8.42 -7.32
N LYS A 202 4.84 -8.90 -7.72
CA LYS A 202 3.79 -8.06 -8.31
C LYS A 202 3.42 -6.87 -7.44
N THR A 203 3.21 -7.10 -6.13
CA THR A 203 2.91 -6.05 -5.15
C THR A 203 4.03 -5.01 -5.06
N THR A 204 5.29 -5.45 -5.07
CA THR A 204 6.48 -4.56 -5.07
C THR A 204 6.53 -3.73 -6.35
N LEU A 205 6.28 -4.35 -7.50
CA LEU A 205 6.24 -3.66 -8.79
C LEU A 205 5.10 -2.64 -8.83
N LEU A 206 3.89 -3.03 -8.43
CA LEU A 206 2.71 -2.16 -8.44
C LEU A 206 2.91 -0.93 -7.55
N ARG A 207 3.50 -1.12 -6.37
CA ARG A 207 3.89 -0.04 -5.47
C ARG A 207 4.92 0.90 -6.11
N GLY A 208 5.98 0.35 -6.72
CA GLY A 208 6.99 1.14 -7.43
C GLY A 208 6.38 1.96 -8.57
N VAL A 209 5.41 1.40 -9.28
CA VAL A 209 4.64 2.10 -10.33
C VAL A 209 3.81 3.24 -9.73
N ALA A 210 3.10 3.01 -8.62
CA ALA A 210 2.30 4.03 -7.95
C ALA A 210 3.17 5.23 -7.53
N VAL A 211 4.30 4.95 -6.85
CA VAL A 211 5.26 5.98 -6.46
C VAL A 211 5.84 6.70 -7.67
N GLY A 212 6.25 5.97 -8.73
CA GLY A 212 6.83 6.57 -9.94
C GLY A 212 5.85 7.45 -10.71
N LEU A 213 4.56 7.11 -10.74
CA LEU A 213 3.52 7.93 -11.37
C LEU A 213 3.21 9.20 -10.55
N ALA A 214 3.21 9.08 -9.23
CA ALA A 214 2.90 10.17 -8.31
C ALA A 214 4.09 11.11 -8.01
N SER A 215 5.31 10.76 -8.45
CA SER A 215 6.53 11.50 -8.14
C SER A 215 6.78 12.69 -9.08
N PRO A 216 7.43 13.78 -8.56
CA PRO A 216 8.00 14.84 -9.41
C PRO A 216 8.97 14.28 -10.48
N PRO A 217 9.23 15.03 -11.60
CA PRO A 217 8.81 16.40 -11.88
C PRO A 217 7.40 16.53 -12.47
N THR A 218 6.77 15.46 -12.91
CA THR A 218 5.44 15.46 -13.55
C THR A 218 4.51 14.48 -12.84
N PRO A 219 4.11 14.75 -11.59
CA PRO A 219 3.26 13.86 -10.84
C PRO A 219 1.88 13.76 -11.47
N LEU A 220 1.35 12.54 -11.53
CA LEU A 220 -0.05 12.28 -11.85
C LEU A 220 -0.84 12.18 -10.54
N ARG A 221 -2.10 12.65 -10.53
CA ARG A 221 -3.02 12.35 -9.43
C ARG A 221 -3.31 10.86 -9.44
N THR A 222 -2.59 10.15 -8.60
CA THR A 222 -2.59 8.70 -8.52
C THR A 222 -3.45 8.27 -7.35
N VAL A 223 -4.35 7.33 -7.54
CA VAL A 223 -5.13 6.73 -6.45
C VAL A 223 -4.77 5.25 -6.33
N LEU A 224 -4.39 4.84 -5.14
CA LEU A 224 -4.05 3.47 -4.81
C LEU A 224 -5.20 2.85 -4.01
N VAL A 225 -5.86 1.85 -4.57
CA VAL A 225 -6.91 1.06 -3.89
C VAL A 225 -6.26 -0.21 -3.34
N ASP A 226 -6.09 -0.23 -2.04
CA ASP A 226 -5.37 -1.28 -1.30
C ASP A 226 -6.33 -2.04 -0.37
N SER A 227 -6.98 -3.06 -0.89
CA SER A 227 -8.01 -3.79 -0.14
C SER A 227 -7.45 -4.59 1.03
N ARG A 228 -6.15 -4.93 1.02
CA ARG A 228 -5.49 -5.78 2.02
C ARG A 228 -4.43 -5.05 2.84
N ALA A 229 -4.28 -3.74 2.69
CA ALA A 229 -3.20 -2.97 3.30
C ALA A 229 -1.79 -3.52 2.97
N GLU A 230 -1.57 -3.95 1.74
CA GLU A 230 -0.29 -4.50 1.27
C GLU A 230 0.49 -3.55 0.37
N LEU A 231 -0.19 -2.59 -0.26
CA LEU A 231 0.39 -1.66 -1.23
C LEU A 231 0.80 -0.31 -0.62
N CYS A 232 0.12 0.13 0.43
CA CYS A 232 0.34 1.46 1.05
C CYS A 232 1.73 1.66 1.68
N TYR A 233 2.57 0.65 1.67
CA TYR A 233 3.89 0.65 2.26
C TYR A 233 4.89 1.51 1.51
N GLY A 234 5.51 2.48 2.22
CA GLY A 234 6.51 3.39 1.62
C GLY A 234 5.91 4.42 0.67
N THR A 235 4.60 4.68 0.78
CA THR A 235 3.88 5.70 0.04
C THR A 235 3.66 7.00 0.85
N ASP A 236 4.23 7.08 2.05
CA ASP A 236 4.04 8.22 2.99
C ASP A 236 4.93 9.44 2.67
N ASP A 237 5.65 9.43 1.54
CA ASP A 237 6.47 10.58 1.14
C ASP A 237 5.55 11.78 0.84
N PRO A 238 5.67 12.90 1.58
CA PRO A 238 4.81 14.07 1.42
C PRO A 238 4.95 14.77 0.07
N GLY A 239 5.94 14.38 -0.74
CA GLY A 239 6.13 14.89 -2.10
C GLY A 239 5.34 14.14 -3.17
N LEU A 240 4.62 13.07 -2.82
CA LEU A 240 3.84 12.28 -3.77
C LEU A 240 2.43 12.87 -3.98
N CYS A 241 1.98 12.90 -5.23
CA CYS A 241 0.59 13.18 -5.59
C CYS A 241 -0.21 11.87 -5.56
N LEU A 242 -0.35 11.27 -4.37
CA LEU A 242 -0.89 9.94 -4.15
C LEU A 242 -1.95 9.94 -3.05
N ASP A 243 -3.16 9.50 -3.38
CA ASP A 243 -4.22 9.20 -2.43
C ASP A 243 -4.32 7.69 -2.23
N VAL A 244 -4.52 7.23 -0.99
CA VAL A 244 -4.59 5.80 -0.67
C VAL A 244 -5.92 5.45 -0.02
N LEU A 245 -6.64 4.50 -0.61
CA LEU A 245 -7.89 3.94 -0.11
C LEU A 245 -7.62 2.55 0.48
N VAL A 246 -7.48 2.46 1.80
CA VAL A 246 -7.14 1.20 2.50
C VAL A 246 -8.40 0.49 2.99
N GLY A 247 -8.50 -0.82 2.75
CA GLY A 247 -9.60 -1.65 3.22
C GLY A 247 -10.91 -1.50 2.43
N TYR A 248 -10.92 -0.71 1.37
CA TYR A 248 -12.08 -0.59 0.50
C TYR A 248 -12.21 -1.79 -0.43
N PRO A 249 -13.43 -2.30 -0.69
CA PRO A 249 -13.67 -3.17 -1.83
C PRO A 249 -13.20 -2.49 -3.12
N ARG A 250 -12.49 -3.22 -4.00
CA ARG A 250 -11.81 -2.63 -5.17
C ARG A 250 -12.74 -1.82 -6.07
N ALA A 251 -13.91 -2.38 -6.41
CA ALA A 251 -14.88 -1.69 -7.27
C ALA A 251 -15.33 -0.36 -6.67
N LEU A 252 -15.64 -0.34 -5.36
CA LEU A 252 -16.00 0.88 -4.65
C LEU A 252 -14.84 1.87 -4.61
N GLY A 253 -13.61 1.38 -4.36
CA GLY A 253 -12.40 2.21 -4.39
C GLY A 253 -12.16 2.85 -5.77
N VAL A 254 -12.34 2.09 -6.85
CA VAL A 254 -12.24 2.59 -8.24
C VAL A 254 -13.32 3.65 -8.52
N GLU A 255 -14.54 3.42 -8.06
CA GLU A 255 -15.63 4.40 -8.20
C GLU A 255 -15.33 5.71 -7.47
N ILE A 256 -14.86 5.64 -6.20
CA ILE A 256 -14.46 6.81 -5.40
C ILE A 256 -13.30 7.54 -6.09
N ALA A 257 -12.28 6.80 -6.53
CA ALA A 257 -11.12 7.36 -7.23
C ALA A 257 -11.52 8.14 -8.48
N THR A 258 -12.45 7.59 -9.25
CA THR A 258 -12.91 8.18 -10.50
C THR A 258 -13.83 9.40 -10.26
N ARG A 259 -14.85 9.23 -9.40
CA ARG A 259 -15.91 10.24 -9.25
C ARG A 259 -15.58 11.33 -8.24
N THR A 260 -14.79 11.01 -7.22
CA THR A 260 -14.59 11.91 -6.08
C THR A 260 -13.17 12.46 -6.02
N LEU A 261 -12.15 11.65 -6.29
CA LEU A 261 -10.74 12.05 -6.15
C LEU A 261 -10.13 12.57 -7.46
N SER A 262 -10.89 12.57 -8.56
CA SER A 262 -10.41 13.06 -9.87
C SER A 262 -9.08 12.42 -10.28
N ALA A 263 -8.94 11.11 -10.09
CA ALA A 263 -7.73 10.38 -10.42
C ALA A 263 -7.37 10.50 -11.91
N GLN A 264 -6.09 10.59 -12.21
CA GLN A 264 -5.56 10.46 -13.57
C GLN A 264 -5.09 9.03 -13.86
N VAL A 265 -4.80 8.27 -12.81
CA VAL A 265 -4.49 6.85 -12.86
C VAL A 265 -4.91 6.19 -11.55
N ILE A 266 -5.42 4.98 -11.66
CA ILE A 266 -5.83 4.18 -10.51
C ILE A 266 -4.98 2.92 -10.48
N LEU A 267 -4.48 2.56 -9.31
CA LEU A 267 -3.83 1.27 -9.09
C LEU A 267 -4.64 0.46 -8.09
N CYS A 268 -4.77 -0.84 -8.33
CA CYS A 268 -5.38 -1.72 -7.33
C CYS A 268 -4.61 -3.04 -7.22
N ASP A 269 -4.72 -3.65 -6.04
CA ASP A 269 -4.15 -4.95 -5.77
C ASP A 269 -4.86 -6.07 -6.56
N GLU A 270 -4.60 -7.27 -6.21
CA GLU A 270 -4.97 -8.49 -6.94
C GLU A 270 -6.47 -8.62 -7.25
N ILE A 271 -6.79 -8.65 -8.55
CA ILE A 271 -8.13 -8.96 -9.06
C ILE A 271 -8.29 -10.48 -9.16
N GLY A 272 -9.33 -11.04 -8.57
CA GLY A 272 -9.46 -12.48 -8.42
C GLY A 272 -10.73 -13.12 -8.96
N ASP A 273 -11.89 -12.61 -8.65
CA ASP A 273 -13.15 -13.29 -8.93
C ASP A 273 -14.02 -12.59 -10.00
N CYS A 274 -15.04 -13.33 -10.47
CA CYS A 274 -15.92 -12.86 -11.53
C CYS A 274 -16.84 -11.73 -11.08
N THR A 275 -17.32 -11.78 -9.84
CA THR A 275 -18.23 -10.77 -9.28
C THR A 275 -17.50 -9.43 -9.16
N GLU A 276 -16.27 -9.46 -8.68
CA GLU A 276 -15.42 -8.30 -8.59
C GLU A 276 -15.09 -7.73 -9.98
N ALA A 277 -14.79 -8.58 -10.96
CA ALA A 277 -14.52 -8.17 -12.34
C ALA A 277 -15.72 -7.43 -12.96
N MET A 278 -16.95 -7.94 -12.78
CA MET A 278 -18.16 -7.28 -13.24
C MET A 278 -18.33 -5.89 -12.59
N ALA A 279 -18.17 -5.81 -11.28
CA ALA A 279 -18.26 -4.55 -10.55
C ALA A 279 -17.18 -3.54 -10.98
N LEU A 280 -15.97 -4.02 -11.31
CA LEU A 280 -14.91 -3.17 -11.84
C LEU A 280 -15.23 -2.62 -13.24
N VAL A 281 -15.83 -3.43 -14.12
CA VAL A 281 -16.30 -2.97 -15.43
C VAL A 281 -17.33 -1.86 -15.27
N GLU A 282 -18.29 -2.03 -14.37
CA GLU A 282 -19.32 -1.02 -14.08
C GLU A 282 -18.72 0.25 -13.48
N ALA A 283 -17.77 0.13 -12.55
CA ALA A 283 -17.12 1.28 -11.89
C ALA A 283 -16.20 2.07 -12.83
N HIS A 284 -15.63 1.41 -13.84
CA HIS A 284 -14.59 1.98 -14.73
C HIS A 284 -15.13 2.83 -15.91
N HIS A 285 -16.35 3.30 -15.86
CA HIS A 285 -16.95 4.09 -16.95
C HIS A 285 -16.30 5.48 -17.19
N GLY A 286 -15.32 5.88 -16.40
CA GLY A 286 -14.72 7.22 -16.42
C GLY A 286 -13.51 7.41 -17.34
N GLY A 287 -13.04 6.37 -18.05
CA GLY A 287 -11.88 6.49 -18.95
C GLY A 287 -10.53 6.70 -18.23
N VAL A 288 -10.46 6.52 -16.92
CA VAL A 288 -9.23 6.61 -16.14
C VAL A 288 -8.47 5.27 -16.25
N PRO A 289 -7.17 5.24 -16.64
CA PRO A 289 -6.44 3.99 -16.74
C PRO A 289 -6.32 3.28 -15.40
N LEU A 290 -6.59 1.97 -15.40
CA LEU A 290 -6.45 1.09 -14.25
C LEU A 290 -5.19 0.24 -14.41
N VAL A 291 -4.30 0.26 -13.43
CA VAL A 291 -3.16 -0.65 -13.33
C VAL A 291 -3.44 -1.65 -12.20
N ALA A 292 -3.58 -2.91 -12.54
CA ALA A 292 -3.95 -3.94 -11.56
C ALA A 292 -3.01 -5.14 -11.60
N SER A 293 -3.14 -6.05 -10.64
CA SER A 293 -2.41 -7.31 -10.67
C SER A 293 -3.33 -8.53 -10.60
N ALA A 294 -2.84 -9.67 -11.09
CA ALA A 294 -3.50 -10.96 -10.99
C ALA A 294 -2.48 -12.11 -10.89
N HIS A 295 -2.92 -13.26 -10.39
CA HIS A 295 -2.12 -14.47 -10.42
C HIS A 295 -2.35 -15.26 -11.71
N ALA A 296 -1.27 -15.54 -12.45
CA ALA A 296 -1.23 -16.51 -13.54
C ALA A 296 0.22 -16.85 -13.88
N ALA A 297 0.49 -18.01 -14.44
CA ALA A 297 1.80 -18.38 -14.91
C ALA A 297 2.12 -17.73 -16.28
N ASP A 298 1.10 -17.61 -17.14
CA ASP A 298 1.21 -17.00 -18.46
C ASP A 298 -0.07 -16.24 -18.86
N CYS A 299 -0.07 -15.63 -20.05
CA CYS A 299 -1.18 -14.82 -20.52
C CYS A 299 -2.39 -15.67 -20.92
N ALA A 300 -2.19 -16.89 -21.41
CA ALA A 300 -3.26 -17.79 -21.76
C ALA A 300 -4.02 -18.26 -20.51
N GLU A 301 -3.30 -18.74 -19.48
CA GLU A 301 -3.90 -19.08 -18.18
C GLU A 301 -4.66 -17.90 -17.59
N LEU A 302 -4.07 -16.69 -17.64
CA LEU A 302 -4.70 -15.47 -17.16
C LEU A 302 -6.09 -15.27 -17.76
N LEU A 303 -6.19 -15.39 -19.08
CA LEU A 303 -7.40 -15.10 -19.84
C LEU A 303 -8.36 -16.29 -19.95
N HIS A 304 -7.97 -17.48 -19.51
CA HIS A 304 -8.90 -18.59 -19.27
C HIS A 304 -9.77 -18.39 -18.02
N ARG A 305 -9.36 -17.54 -17.08
CA ARG A 305 -10.18 -17.25 -15.90
C ARG A 305 -11.33 -16.32 -16.27
N THR A 306 -12.57 -16.75 -16.01
CA THR A 306 -13.79 -16.06 -16.43
C THR A 306 -13.82 -14.58 -16.07
N GLY A 307 -13.45 -14.22 -14.84
CA GLY A 307 -13.44 -12.80 -14.42
C GLY A 307 -12.41 -11.97 -15.18
N LEU A 308 -11.21 -12.50 -15.42
CA LEU A 308 -10.17 -11.76 -16.13
C LEU A 308 -10.46 -11.68 -17.65
N ARG A 309 -11.11 -12.70 -18.20
CA ARG A 309 -11.60 -12.68 -19.57
C ARG A 309 -12.67 -11.60 -19.78
N LEU A 310 -13.58 -11.44 -18.84
CA LEU A 310 -14.58 -10.38 -18.87
C LEU A 310 -13.95 -8.98 -18.90
N LEU A 311 -12.89 -8.74 -18.08
CA LEU A 311 -12.12 -7.50 -18.11
C LEU A 311 -11.40 -7.28 -19.45
N HIS A 312 -10.90 -8.36 -20.06
CA HIS A 312 -10.27 -8.34 -21.37
C HIS A 312 -11.27 -7.95 -22.48
N GLU A 313 -12.43 -8.62 -22.52
CA GLU A 313 -13.51 -8.34 -23.48
C GLU A 313 -14.05 -6.91 -23.32
N ALA A 314 -14.15 -6.41 -22.08
CA ALA A 314 -14.49 -5.03 -21.77
C ALA A 314 -13.39 -4.00 -22.13
N ARG A 315 -12.21 -4.47 -22.56
CA ARG A 315 -11.06 -3.65 -22.94
C ARG A 315 -10.58 -2.69 -21.84
N LEU A 316 -10.63 -3.14 -20.57
CA LEU A 316 -10.07 -2.36 -19.46
C LEU A 316 -8.56 -2.20 -19.56
N PHE A 317 -7.89 -3.18 -20.14
CA PHE A 317 -6.43 -3.23 -20.26
C PHE A 317 -6.00 -3.18 -21.71
N SER A 318 -4.97 -2.38 -22.01
CA SER A 318 -4.36 -2.32 -23.33
C SER A 318 -3.21 -3.32 -23.49
N ALA A 319 -2.62 -3.73 -22.38
CA ALA A 319 -1.53 -4.69 -22.38
C ALA A 319 -1.46 -5.49 -21.08
N TYR A 320 -0.84 -6.63 -21.17
CA TYR A 320 -0.58 -7.59 -20.10
C TYR A 320 0.91 -7.66 -19.85
N VAL A 321 1.32 -7.53 -18.60
CA VAL A 321 2.74 -7.54 -18.21
C VAL A 321 3.02 -8.76 -17.37
N GLY A 322 3.58 -9.77 -18.01
CA GLY A 322 4.06 -10.99 -17.35
C GLY A 322 5.35 -10.72 -16.59
N LEU A 323 5.35 -11.02 -15.29
CA LEU A 323 6.46 -10.79 -14.38
C LEU A 323 7.13 -12.10 -14.01
N THR A 324 8.45 -12.19 -14.24
CA THR A 324 9.30 -13.27 -13.76
C THR A 324 10.53 -12.72 -13.06
N ARG A 325 11.16 -13.53 -12.19
CA ARG A 325 12.46 -13.16 -11.62
C ARG A 325 13.59 -13.72 -12.47
N ASP A 326 14.66 -12.96 -12.62
CA ASP A 326 15.92 -13.51 -13.12
C ASP A 326 16.70 -14.20 -11.98
N GLY A 327 17.73 -14.95 -12.34
CA GLY A 327 18.55 -15.68 -11.35
C GLY A 327 19.38 -14.77 -10.41
N ALA A 328 19.44 -13.47 -10.69
CA ALA A 328 20.14 -12.46 -9.89
C ALA A 328 19.17 -11.67 -8.96
N GLY A 329 17.89 -12.07 -8.89
CA GLY A 329 16.88 -11.40 -8.06
C GLY A 329 16.22 -10.18 -8.70
N GLY A 330 16.60 -9.80 -9.91
CA GLY A 330 15.97 -8.75 -10.71
C GLY A 330 14.64 -9.19 -11.31
N PHE A 331 13.94 -8.24 -11.94
CA PHE A 331 12.67 -8.49 -12.62
C PHE A 331 12.85 -8.54 -14.13
N ARG A 332 12.20 -9.51 -14.78
CA ARG A 332 12.01 -9.56 -16.23
C ARG A 332 10.55 -9.35 -16.56
N TYR A 333 10.28 -8.55 -17.59
CA TYR A 333 8.95 -8.19 -18.04
C TYR A 333 8.71 -8.73 -19.46
N ARG A 334 7.63 -9.47 -19.63
CA ARG A 334 7.05 -9.79 -20.93
C ARG A 334 5.80 -8.94 -21.10
N ILE A 335 5.77 -8.07 -22.10
CA ILE A 335 4.63 -7.22 -22.40
C ILE A 335 3.91 -7.79 -23.61
N THR A 336 2.64 -8.16 -23.44
CA THR A 336 1.75 -8.66 -24.49
C THR A 336 0.66 -7.62 -24.71
N GLN A 337 0.54 -7.10 -25.91
CA GLN A 337 -0.53 -6.16 -26.26
C GLN A 337 -1.87 -6.88 -26.33
N TRP A 338 -2.96 -6.14 -26.22
CA TRP A 338 -4.31 -6.70 -26.14
C TRP A 338 -4.66 -7.56 -27.36
N ASP A 339 -4.34 -7.08 -28.58
CA ASP A 339 -4.58 -7.77 -29.85
C ASP A 339 -3.78 -9.09 -29.99
N VAL A 340 -2.54 -9.11 -29.48
CA VAL A 340 -1.71 -10.31 -29.45
C VAL A 340 -2.26 -11.32 -28.44
N ALA A 341 -2.71 -10.85 -27.28
CA ALA A 341 -3.33 -11.69 -26.26
C ALA A 341 -4.65 -12.30 -26.77
N GLU A 342 -5.46 -11.54 -27.48
CA GLU A 342 -6.69 -12.03 -28.14
C GLU A 342 -6.38 -13.10 -29.17
N ALA A 343 -5.34 -12.94 -29.98
CA ALA A 343 -4.92 -13.94 -30.96
C ALA A 343 -4.40 -15.22 -30.31
N GLU A 344 -3.71 -15.14 -29.19
CA GLU A 344 -3.25 -16.31 -28.41
C GLU A 344 -4.43 -17.13 -27.88
N ILE A 345 -5.55 -16.49 -27.49
CA ILE A 345 -6.76 -17.20 -27.01
C ILE A 345 -7.53 -17.86 -28.17
N ALA A 346 -7.65 -17.15 -29.29
CA ALA A 346 -8.42 -17.63 -30.45
C ALA A 346 -7.74 -18.80 -31.16
N GLY A 347 -6.45 -19.02 -30.94
CA GLY A 347 -5.66 -20.10 -31.52
C GLY A 347 -5.63 -21.40 -30.69
N HIS A 348 -6.29 -21.42 -29.55
CA HIS A 348 -6.45 -22.58 -28.66
C HIS A 348 -7.92 -22.98 -28.55
#